data_441301429b627adc350404f6f1686fb6
#
_entry.id   441301429b627adc350404f6f1686fb6
#
_cell.length_a   1.000
_cell.length_b   1.000
_cell.length_c   1.000
_cell.angle_alpha   90.00
_cell.angle_beta   90.00
_cell.angle_gamma   90.00
#
_symmetry.space_group_name_H-M   'P 1'
#
loop_
_entity.id
_entity.type
_entity.pdbx_description
1 polymer ?
#
loop_
_entity_poly.entity_id
_entity_poly.type
_entity_poly.pdbx_seq_one_letter_code
_entity_poly.pdbx_strand_id
1 'polypeptide(L)'
;MIRLVQKVLYNFCFCQIGSSSEGTPSLDQREAVEEEKRRLENEREQLEHKVLMERRKRKAEASQREKLQQELQRLQAKEQTKKREEEEECLQLETELCRLRDEFSNYKFGNKTRLDNFLGLQIKDVTQLRIGVFGPSGSGKSCFINTCERTVRQTEKGTASDSTTGQEETITLQDYLSEMFFRLVDTRGFVYYNANEAAEFEDILTGKIQPGDEIVRPERGQARGVQGTHQRTEFRQRMHGIIFVVNANNPRLEEDLLRHNLEPFRDILRETGKVLILFFTILSMTLLSVD
;
A
#
# COMPACT_ATOMS: atom_id res chain seq x y z
N MET A 1 60.68 4.40 25.28
CA MET A 1 60.69 4.94 26.67
C MET A 1 61.46 4.04 27.64
N ILE A 2 61.31 2.73 27.67
CA ILE A 2 61.98 1.82 28.63
C ILE A 2 63.52 1.85 28.53
N ARG A 3 64.09 1.98 27.31
CA ARG A 3 65.56 2.09 27.11
C ARG A 3 66.15 3.43 27.60
N LEU A 4 65.32 4.47 27.63
CA LEU A 4 65.78 5.77 28.13
C LEU A 4 65.85 5.80 29.66
N VAL A 5 64.86 5.18 30.33
CA VAL A 5 64.81 5.03 31.77
C VAL A 5 65.92 4.12 32.29
N GLN A 6 66.25 3.04 31.60
CA GLN A 6 67.37 2.16 31.92
C GLN A 6 68.73 2.89 31.82
N LYS A 7 68.90 3.77 30.81
CA LYS A 7 70.13 4.55 30.63
C LYS A 7 70.28 5.63 31.65
N VAL A 8 69.19 6.22 32.11
CA VAL A 8 69.19 7.24 33.20
C VAL A 8 69.50 6.61 34.54
N LEU A 9 68.88 5.44 34.84
CA LEU A 9 69.15 4.71 36.09
C LEU A 9 70.58 4.16 36.17
N TYR A 10 71.11 3.68 35.06
CA TYR A 10 72.50 3.18 34.97
C TYR A 10 73.53 4.29 35.17
N ASN A 11 73.31 5.48 34.64
CA ASN A 11 74.15 6.63 34.81
C ASN A 11 74.04 7.25 36.19
N PHE A 12 72.85 7.21 36.85
CA PHE A 12 72.64 7.76 38.16
C PHE A 12 73.34 6.91 39.27
N CYS A 13 73.28 5.58 39.13
CA CYS A 13 74.00 4.68 40.04
C CYS A 13 75.52 4.76 39.90
N PHE A 14 76.04 5.00 38.68
CA PHE A 14 77.47 5.03 38.43
C PHE A 14 78.14 6.37 38.83
N CYS A 15 77.37 7.46 38.88
CA CYS A 15 77.97 8.77 39.26
C CYS A 15 78.07 8.96 40.78
N GLN A 16 77.45 8.14 41.60
CA GLN A 16 77.57 8.20 43.08
C GLN A 16 78.66 7.31 43.66
N ILE A 17 79.31 6.49 42.83
CA ILE A 17 80.38 5.58 43.33
C ILE A 17 81.79 6.13 43.07
N GLY A 18 81.90 7.38 42.59
CA GLY A 18 83.21 7.98 42.25
C GLY A 18 83.61 9.11 43.20
N SER A 19 83.77 8.91 44.45
CA SER A 19 84.75 9.54 45.35
C SER A 19 84.32 9.42 46.85
N SER A 20 84.73 8.34 47.47
CA SER A 20 85.34 8.36 48.81
C SER A 20 85.52 6.92 49.32
N SER A 21 86.83 6.67 49.61
CA SER A 21 87.38 5.67 50.58
C SER A 21 86.57 4.41 50.89
N GLU A 22 87.27 3.29 50.58
CA GLU A 22 87.01 1.91 50.91
C GLU A 22 86.42 1.70 52.29
N GLY A 23 85.08 1.59 52.32
CA GLY A 23 84.35 1.02 53.40
C GLY A 23 83.38 -0.03 52.77
N THR A 24 83.61 -1.32 53.04
CA THR A 24 82.70 -2.38 52.66
C THR A 24 81.34 -2.01 53.19
N PRO A 25 80.24 -1.92 52.34
CA PRO A 25 78.90 -1.54 52.81
C PRO A 25 78.44 -2.48 53.94
N SER A 26 77.90 -1.90 55.01
CA SER A 26 77.38 -2.67 56.15
C SER A 26 76.35 -3.73 55.74
N LEU A 27 76.23 -4.82 56.45
CA LEU A 27 75.25 -5.86 56.16
C LEU A 27 73.85 -5.27 55.94
N ASP A 28 73.43 -4.33 56.74
CA ASP A 28 72.12 -3.65 56.64
C ASP A 28 71.92 -2.88 55.31
N GLN A 29 72.99 -2.27 54.78
CA GLN A 29 72.96 -1.55 53.51
C GLN A 29 72.85 -2.55 52.31
N ARG A 30 73.44 -3.73 52.43
CA ARG A 30 73.31 -4.76 51.40
C ARG A 30 71.94 -5.37 51.39
N GLU A 31 71.31 -5.62 52.55
CA GLU A 31 69.95 -6.12 52.66
C GLU A 31 68.92 -5.11 52.15
N ALA A 32 69.04 -3.85 52.45
CA ALA A 32 68.17 -2.81 51.95
C ALA A 32 68.22 -2.66 50.37
N VAL A 33 69.43 -2.78 49.79
CA VAL A 33 69.57 -2.78 48.31
C VAL A 33 68.96 -4.03 47.68
N GLU A 34 69.10 -5.16 48.31
CA GLU A 34 68.53 -6.43 47.83
C GLU A 34 66.97 -6.39 47.91
N GLU A 35 66.43 -5.84 48.96
CA GLU A 35 64.97 -5.65 49.13
C GLU A 35 64.40 -4.68 48.11
N GLU A 36 65.06 -3.54 47.87
CA GLU A 36 64.63 -2.60 46.84
C GLU A 36 64.72 -3.21 45.43
N LYS A 37 65.74 -4.01 45.18
CA LYS A 37 65.89 -4.74 43.90
C LYS A 37 64.73 -5.72 43.70
N ARG A 38 64.34 -6.48 44.72
CA ARG A 38 63.17 -7.40 44.64
C ARG A 38 61.87 -6.62 44.44
N ARG A 39 61.74 -5.46 45.06
CA ARG A 39 60.56 -4.61 44.88
C ARG A 39 60.45 -4.06 43.46
N LEU A 40 61.51 -3.58 42.85
CA LEU A 40 61.60 -3.13 41.49
C LEU A 40 61.33 -4.27 40.48
N GLU A 41 61.80 -5.44 40.75
CA GLU A 41 61.55 -6.62 39.90
C GLU A 41 60.09 -7.06 39.92
N ASN A 42 59.46 -7.04 41.10
CA ASN A 42 58.02 -7.28 41.23
C ASN A 42 57.19 -6.19 40.52
N GLU A 43 57.52 -4.92 40.64
CA GLU A 43 56.85 -3.84 39.91
C GLU A 43 57.00 -4.01 38.38
N ARG A 44 58.16 -4.39 37.93
CA ARG A 44 58.39 -4.66 36.52
C ARG A 44 57.55 -5.81 36.01
N GLU A 45 57.49 -6.93 36.70
CA GLU A 45 56.64 -8.08 36.33
C GLU A 45 55.15 -7.69 36.28
N GLN A 46 54.68 -6.89 37.25
CA GLN A 46 53.30 -6.43 37.28
C GLN A 46 52.98 -5.51 36.08
N LEU A 47 53.94 -4.61 35.70
CA LEU A 47 53.78 -3.76 34.53
C LEU A 47 53.81 -4.59 33.22
N GLU A 48 54.70 -5.56 33.09
CA GLU A 48 54.74 -6.45 31.94
C GLU A 48 53.43 -7.25 31.80
N HIS A 49 52.90 -7.75 32.90
CA HIS A 49 51.61 -8.44 32.92
C HIS A 49 50.45 -7.49 32.50
N LYS A 50 50.41 -6.27 33.03
CA LYS A 50 49.37 -5.26 32.61
C LYS A 50 49.45 -4.94 31.12
N VAL A 51 50.65 -4.75 30.59
CA VAL A 51 50.85 -4.49 29.15
C VAL A 51 50.40 -5.67 28.31
N LEU A 52 50.67 -6.89 28.75
CA LEU A 52 50.23 -8.09 28.06
C LEU A 52 48.70 -8.22 28.02
N MET A 53 48.05 -7.98 29.15
CA MET A 53 46.60 -8.01 29.25
C MET A 53 45.93 -6.95 28.39
N GLU A 54 46.47 -5.72 28.38
CA GLU A 54 45.99 -4.63 27.52
C GLU A 54 46.15 -4.97 26.03
N ARG A 55 47.26 -5.57 25.63
CA ARG A 55 47.47 -6.04 24.25
C ARG A 55 46.43 -7.13 23.86
N ARG A 56 46.15 -8.07 24.76
CA ARG A 56 45.13 -9.13 24.51
C ARG A 56 43.73 -8.51 24.35
N LYS A 57 43.39 -7.55 25.20
CA LYS A 57 42.11 -6.83 25.16
C LYS A 57 41.95 -6.08 23.82
N ARG A 58 42.96 -5.32 23.41
CA ARG A 58 42.96 -4.60 22.12
C ARG A 58 42.83 -5.52 20.92
N LYS A 59 43.49 -6.68 20.93
CA LYS A 59 43.32 -7.69 19.87
C LYS A 59 41.89 -8.28 19.82
N ALA A 60 41.30 -8.55 20.97
CA ALA A 60 39.93 -9.03 21.05
C ALA A 60 38.93 -7.98 20.53
N GLU A 61 39.08 -6.73 20.94
CA GLU A 61 38.25 -5.62 20.47
C GLU A 61 38.40 -5.39 18.96
N ALA A 62 39.60 -5.48 18.42
CA ALA A 62 39.86 -5.36 16.97
C ALA A 62 39.16 -6.48 16.19
N SER A 63 39.27 -7.73 16.67
CA SER A 63 38.58 -8.87 16.05
C SER A 63 37.04 -8.75 16.12
N GLN A 64 36.52 -8.22 17.22
CA GLN A 64 35.07 -8.00 17.35
C GLN A 64 34.58 -6.90 16.39
N ARG A 65 35.33 -5.81 16.28
CA ARG A 65 35.02 -4.72 15.32
C ARG A 65 35.02 -5.22 13.87
N GLU A 66 35.99 -6.05 13.51
CA GLU A 66 36.04 -6.64 12.18
C GLU A 66 34.84 -7.51 11.86
N LYS A 67 34.43 -8.37 12.81
CA LYS A 67 33.20 -9.18 12.66
C LYS A 67 31.95 -8.33 12.49
N LEU A 68 31.80 -7.27 13.31
CA LEU A 68 30.67 -6.35 13.23
C LEU A 68 30.65 -5.64 11.88
N GLN A 69 31.80 -5.23 11.38
CA GLN A 69 31.92 -4.56 10.08
C GLN A 69 31.54 -5.49 8.92
N GLN A 70 31.96 -6.77 8.99
CA GLN A 70 31.56 -7.76 7.99
C GLN A 70 30.06 -8.04 8.02
N GLU A 71 29.47 -8.10 9.21
CA GLU A 71 28.02 -8.28 9.34
C GLU A 71 27.24 -7.08 8.81
N LEU A 72 27.68 -5.86 9.10
CA LEU A 72 27.08 -4.64 8.56
C LEU A 72 27.13 -4.62 7.03
N GLN A 73 28.26 -4.98 6.43
CA GLN A 73 28.39 -5.06 4.97
C GLN A 73 27.44 -6.11 4.37
N ARG A 74 27.26 -7.25 5.04
CA ARG A 74 26.30 -8.29 4.59
C ARG A 74 24.86 -7.79 4.65
N LEU A 75 24.49 -7.06 5.70
CA LEU A 75 23.15 -6.48 5.83
C LEU A 75 22.89 -5.42 4.77
N GLN A 76 23.84 -4.53 4.53
CA GLN A 76 23.74 -3.52 3.49
C GLN A 76 23.65 -4.13 2.08
N ALA A 77 24.40 -5.20 1.81
CA ALA A 77 24.30 -5.91 0.53
C ALA A 77 22.91 -6.56 0.34
N LYS A 78 22.36 -7.17 1.40
CA LYS A 78 21.00 -7.73 1.37
C LYS A 78 19.92 -6.67 1.15
N GLU A 79 20.05 -5.52 1.79
CA GLU A 79 19.12 -4.41 1.60
C GLU A 79 19.17 -3.86 0.17
N GLN A 80 20.37 -3.75 -0.40
CA GLN A 80 20.53 -3.32 -1.79
C GLN A 80 19.95 -4.30 -2.79
N THR A 81 20.14 -5.62 -2.57
CA THR A 81 19.51 -6.63 -3.44
C THR A 81 17.99 -6.55 -3.37
N LYS A 82 17.43 -6.45 -2.17
CA LYS A 82 15.99 -6.31 -1.99
C LYS A 82 15.41 -5.06 -2.68
N LYS A 83 16.07 -3.91 -2.56
CA LYS A 83 15.66 -2.69 -3.27
C LYS A 83 15.68 -2.85 -4.78
N ARG A 84 16.69 -3.53 -5.34
CA ARG A 84 16.74 -3.79 -6.78
C ARG A 84 15.64 -4.72 -7.24
N GLU A 85 15.32 -5.74 -6.47
CA GLU A 85 14.21 -6.66 -6.76
C GLU A 85 12.86 -5.91 -6.73
N GLU A 86 12.63 -5.05 -5.74
CA GLU A 86 11.44 -4.20 -5.64
C GLU A 86 11.34 -3.20 -6.81
N GLU A 87 12.44 -2.57 -7.21
CA GLU A 87 12.50 -1.66 -8.36
C GLU A 87 12.21 -2.39 -9.69
N GLU A 88 12.74 -3.60 -9.85
CA GLU A 88 12.52 -4.42 -11.04
C GLU A 88 11.06 -4.90 -11.13
N GLU A 89 10.47 -5.34 -10.01
CA GLU A 89 9.06 -5.71 -9.92
C GLU A 89 8.15 -4.51 -10.25
N CYS A 90 8.46 -3.32 -9.71
CA CYS A 90 7.73 -2.10 -10.00
C CYS A 90 7.76 -1.77 -11.51
N LEU A 91 8.92 -1.86 -12.14
CA LEU A 91 9.09 -1.60 -13.58
C LEU A 91 8.31 -2.61 -14.44
N GLN A 92 8.29 -3.89 -14.03
CA GLN A 92 7.51 -4.92 -14.71
C GLN A 92 6.02 -4.64 -14.60
N LEU A 93 5.53 -4.25 -13.42
CA LEU A 93 4.14 -3.86 -13.19
C LEU A 93 3.75 -2.63 -14.03
N GLU A 94 4.58 -1.61 -14.08
CA GLU A 94 4.34 -0.42 -14.92
C GLU A 94 4.25 -0.77 -16.40
N THR A 95 5.15 -1.63 -16.88
CA THR A 95 5.14 -2.10 -18.28
C THR A 95 3.87 -2.86 -18.61
N GLU A 96 3.44 -3.77 -17.73
CA GLU A 96 2.21 -4.52 -17.90
C GLU A 96 0.96 -3.62 -17.83
N LEU A 97 0.94 -2.64 -16.93
CA LEU A 97 -0.13 -1.63 -16.86
C LEU A 97 -0.23 -0.82 -18.15
N CYS A 98 0.88 -0.40 -18.73
CA CYS A 98 0.89 0.30 -20.01
C CYS A 98 0.32 -0.59 -21.12
N ARG A 99 0.77 -1.85 -21.20
CA ARG A 99 0.27 -2.83 -22.16
C ARG A 99 -1.23 -3.06 -22.04
N LEU A 100 -1.72 -3.29 -20.82
CA LEU A 100 -3.15 -3.50 -20.55
C LEU A 100 -3.99 -2.26 -20.88
N ARG A 101 -3.46 -1.08 -20.58
CA ARG A 101 -4.13 0.19 -20.91
C ARG A 101 -4.25 0.39 -22.43
N ASP A 102 -3.18 0.10 -23.17
CA ASP A 102 -3.19 0.17 -24.63
C ASP A 102 -4.16 -0.84 -25.23
N GLU A 103 -4.17 -2.08 -24.76
CA GLU A 103 -5.11 -3.11 -25.18
C GLU A 103 -6.56 -2.69 -24.88
N PHE A 104 -6.80 -2.12 -23.72
CA PHE A 104 -8.11 -1.66 -23.27
C PHE A 104 -8.59 -0.46 -24.08
N SER A 105 -7.74 0.51 -24.35
CA SER A 105 -8.07 1.72 -25.12
C SER A 105 -8.34 1.40 -26.61
N ASN A 106 -7.64 0.41 -27.16
CA ASN A 106 -7.80 -0.01 -28.54
C ASN A 106 -8.88 -1.09 -28.72
N TYR A 107 -9.51 -1.55 -27.63
CA TYR A 107 -10.56 -2.55 -27.72
C TYR A 107 -11.78 -1.98 -28.46
N LYS A 108 -12.29 -2.74 -29.41
CA LYS A 108 -13.54 -2.44 -30.12
C LYS A 108 -14.55 -3.55 -29.86
N PHE A 109 -15.77 -3.15 -29.50
CA PHE A 109 -16.86 -4.08 -29.30
C PHE A 109 -17.08 -4.94 -30.55
N GLY A 110 -17.13 -6.24 -30.35
CA GLY A 110 -17.34 -7.21 -31.47
C GLY A 110 -16.09 -7.80 -32.11
N ASN A 111 -14.88 -7.24 -31.86
CA ASN A 111 -13.65 -7.77 -32.49
C ASN A 111 -13.26 -9.18 -32.03
N LYS A 112 -13.55 -9.55 -30.78
CA LYS A 112 -13.22 -10.87 -30.19
C LYS A 112 -14.47 -11.68 -29.81
N THR A 113 -15.66 -11.12 -29.97
CA THR A 113 -16.91 -11.73 -29.52
C THR A 113 -17.57 -12.40 -30.74
N ARG A 114 -17.89 -13.69 -30.60
CA ARG A 114 -18.76 -14.35 -31.57
C ARG A 114 -20.17 -13.81 -31.44
N LEU A 115 -20.52 -12.80 -32.25
CA LEU A 115 -21.83 -12.16 -32.25
C LEU A 115 -22.95 -13.18 -32.58
N ASP A 116 -22.59 -14.30 -33.19
CA ASP A 116 -23.51 -15.41 -33.53
C ASP A 116 -24.18 -16.03 -32.29
N ASN A 117 -23.58 -15.92 -31.12
CA ASN A 117 -24.16 -16.40 -29.87
C ASN A 117 -25.32 -15.51 -29.32
N PHE A 118 -25.52 -14.34 -29.92
CA PHE A 118 -26.55 -13.39 -29.50
C PHE A 118 -27.73 -13.40 -30.46
N LEU A 119 -28.13 -14.62 -30.90
CA LEU A 119 -29.28 -14.83 -31.78
C LEU A 119 -30.54 -14.12 -31.22
N GLY A 120 -31.08 -13.21 -32.03
CA GLY A 120 -32.31 -12.46 -31.71
C GLY A 120 -32.11 -11.12 -31.02
N LEU A 121 -30.86 -10.74 -30.64
CA LEU A 121 -30.59 -9.39 -30.15
C LEU A 121 -30.10 -8.50 -31.32
N GLN A 122 -30.67 -7.32 -31.45
CA GLN A 122 -30.19 -6.30 -32.40
C GLN A 122 -28.92 -5.62 -31.87
N ILE A 123 -27.81 -6.34 -31.90
CA ILE A 123 -26.54 -5.88 -31.34
C ILE A 123 -25.79 -5.02 -32.37
N LYS A 124 -26.15 -5.09 -33.65
CA LYS A 124 -25.46 -4.36 -34.73
C LYS A 124 -25.40 -2.84 -34.52
N ASP A 125 -26.36 -2.31 -33.76
CA ASP A 125 -26.45 -0.85 -33.46
C ASP A 125 -25.79 -0.47 -32.15
N VAL A 126 -25.18 -1.43 -31.42
CA VAL A 126 -24.48 -1.17 -30.16
C VAL A 126 -23.02 -0.87 -30.47
N THR A 127 -22.69 0.41 -30.51
CA THR A 127 -21.30 0.87 -30.69
C THR A 127 -20.56 1.01 -29.37
N GLN A 128 -21.30 1.11 -28.26
CA GLN A 128 -20.76 1.34 -26.93
C GLN A 128 -21.58 0.62 -25.87
N LEU A 129 -20.89 -0.03 -24.92
CA LEU A 129 -21.55 -0.68 -23.79
C LEU A 129 -21.96 0.34 -22.73
N ARG A 130 -23.12 0.17 -22.12
CA ARG A 130 -23.57 0.92 -20.95
C ARG A 130 -23.49 0.06 -19.73
N ILE A 131 -22.72 0.44 -18.74
CA ILE A 131 -22.51 -0.29 -17.49
C ILE A 131 -22.98 0.59 -16.33
N GLY A 132 -24.07 0.16 -15.69
CA GLY A 132 -24.61 0.87 -14.52
C GLY A 132 -23.79 0.57 -13.27
N VAL A 133 -23.43 1.61 -12.52
CA VAL A 133 -22.75 1.49 -11.22
C VAL A 133 -23.77 1.72 -10.13
N PHE A 134 -24.18 0.65 -9.46
CA PHE A 134 -25.21 0.63 -8.43
C PHE A 134 -24.63 0.29 -7.05
N GLY A 135 -25.38 0.54 -6.02
CA GLY A 135 -25.02 0.17 -4.64
C GLY A 135 -25.62 1.12 -3.61
N PRO A 136 -25.43 0.81 -2.32
CA PRO A 136 -25.91 1.64 -1.23
C PRO A 136 -25.39 3.07 -1.29
N SER A 137 -26.10 4.00 -0.67
CA SER A 137 -25.56 5.34 -0.42
C SER A 137 -24.28 5.23 0.42
N GLY A 138 -23.24 5.97 0.07
CA GLY A 138 -21.95 5.91 0.76
C GLY A 138 -21.10 4.65 0.49
N SER A 139 -21.47 3.80 -0.49
CA SER A 139 -20.69 2.59 -0.82
C SER A 139 -19.43 2.85 -1.62
N GLY A 140 -19.18 4.08 -2.08
CA GLY A 140 -18.00 4.42 -2.87
C GLY A 140 -18.19 4.33 -4.39
N LYS A 141 -19.42 4.41 -4.91
CA LYS A 141 -19.69 4.36 -6.37
C LYS A 141 -18.92 5.43 -7.15
N SER A 142 -19.06 6.68 -6.75
CA SER A 142 -18.38 7.81 -7.40
C SER A 142 -16.85 7.72 -7.23
N CYS A 143 -16.36 7.24 -6.08
CA CYS A 143 -14.94 6.92 -5.90
C CYS A 143 -14.44 5.83 -6.85
N PHE A 144 -15.23 4.80 -7.08
CA PHE A 144 -14.93 3.75 -8.05
C PHE A 144 -14.84 4.34 -9.46
N ILE A 145 -15.82 5.13 -9.88
CA ILE A 145 -15.83 5.82 -11.18
C ILE A 145 -14.62 6.73 -11.32
N ASN A 146 -14.34 7.57 -10.32
CA ASN A 146 -13.16 8.44 -10.30
C ASN A 146 -11.84 7.67 -10.42
N THR A 147 -11.76 6.49 -9.82
CA THR A 147 -10.59 5.62 -9.94
C THR A 147 -10.46 5.07 -11.36
N CYS A 148 -11.56 4.65 -11.99
CA CYS A 148 -11.56 4.23 -13.39
C CYS A 148 -11.13 5.37 -14.33
N GLU A 149 -11.68 6.58 -14.14
CA GLU A 149 -11.31 7.74 -14.95
C GLU A 149 -9.83 8.09 -14.83
N ARG A 150 -9.31 8.16 -13.59
CA ARG A 150 -7.89 8.44 -13.34
C ARG A 150 -6.98 7.40 -14.00
N THR A 151 -7.37 6.13 -13.92
CA THR A 151 -6.60 5.04 -14.51
C THR A 151 -6.59 5.10 -16.04
N VAL A 152 -7.74 5.35 -16.66
CA VAL A 152 -7.88 5.39 -18.11
C VAL A 152 -7.27 6.66 -18.70
N ARG A 153 -7.60 7.82 -18.14
CA ARG A 153 -7.18 9.14 -18.64
C ARG A 153 -5.80 9.57 -18.13
N GLN A 154 -5.21 8.86 -17.16
CA GLN A 154 -3.95 9.24 -16.50
C GLN A 154 -4.01 10.63 -15.86
N THR A 155 -5.14 10.97 -15.25
CA THR A 155 -5.37 12.24 -14.58
C THR A 155 -5.28 12.09 -13.07
N GLU A 156 -4.89 13.14 -12.36
CA GLU A 156 -4.84 13.12 -10.88
C GLU A 156 -6.24 13.12 -10.25
N LYS A 157 -7.22 13.71 -10.93
CA LYS A 157 -8.59 13.86 -10.43
C LYS A 157 -9.60 13.24 -11.39
N GLY A 158 -10.61 12.58 -10.83
CA GLY A 158 -11.81 12.19 -11.56
C GLY A 158 -12.84 13.30 -11.57
N THR A 159 -13.92 13.12 -12.33
CA THR A 159 -14.97 14.11 -12.54
C THR A 159 -16.27 13.80 -11.80
N ALA A 160 -16.44 12.59 -11.28
CA ALA A 160 -17.60 12.22 -10.49
C ALA A 160 -17.60 12.91 -9.11
N SER A 161 -18.75 13.43 -8.68
CA SER A 161 -18.90 14.10 -7.38
C SER A 161 -18.72 13.10 -6.24
N ASP A 162 -17.70 13.29 -5.43
CA ASP A 162 -17.49 12.54 -4.19
C ASP A 162 -18.18 13.26 -3.04
N SER A 163 -19.40 12.86 -2.70
CA SER A 163 -20.08 13.41 -1.52
C SER A 163 -19.62 12.67 -0.26
N THR A 164 -18.84 13.34 0.57
CA THR A 164 -18.48 12.86 1.91
C THR A 164 -19.56 13.11 2.95
N THR A 165 -20.62 13.85 2.59
CA THR A 165 -21.64 14.34 3.54
C THR A 165 -22.79 13.38 3.78
N GLY A 166 -22.84 12.21 3.11
CA GLY A 166 -23.91 11.22 3.31
C GLY A 166 -25.30 11.67 2.87
N GLN A 167 -25.43 12.85 2.28
CA GLN A 167 -26.64 13.30 1.63
C GLN A 167 -26.72 12.71 0.22
N GLU A 168 -27.94 12.43 -0.24
CA GLU A 168 -28.20 11.89 -1.57
C GLU A 168 -27.94 13.00 -2.63
N GLU A 169 -26.73 13.07 -3.18
CA GLU A 169 -26.36 14.16 -4.10
C GLU A 169 -26.58 13.83 -5.58
N THR A 170 -26.58 12.55 -5.96
CA THR A 170 -26.82 12.17 -7.36
C THR A 170 -28.30 12.15 -7.65
N ILE A 171 -28.84 13.30 -8.05
CA ILE A 171 -30.25 13.45 -8.45
C ILE A 171 -30.41 13.12 -9.93
N THR A 172 -29.38 13.37 -10.74
CA THR A 172 -29.37 13.15 -12.19
C THR A 172 -28.50 11.96 -12.53
N LEU A 173 -28.97 11.11 -13.45
CA LEU A 173 -28.17 10.02 -14.00
C LEU A 173 -27.04 10.60 -14.86
N GLN A 174 -25.78 10.29 -14.53
CA GLN A 174 -24.62 10.82 -15.22
C GLN A 174 -23.78 9.70 -15.84
N ASP A 175 -23.21 9.94 -17.02
CA ASP A 175 -22.33 8.99 -17.68
C ASP A 175 -20.88 9.50 -17.74
N TYR A 176 -19.95 8.57 -17.65
CA TYR A 176 -18.50 8.77 -17.58
C TYR A 176 -17.79 7.86 -18.56
N LEU A 177 -16.61 8.25 -19.01
CA LEU A 177 -15.77 7.49 -19.96
C LEU A 177 -16.49 7.27 -21.30
N SER A 178 -17.26 8.22 -21.77
CA SER A 178 -18.03 8.15 -23.02
C SER A 178 -17.15 8.04 -24.29
N GLU A 179 -15.86 8.34 -24.18
CA GLU A 179 -14.85 8.17 -25.23
C GLU A 179 -14.38 6.72 -25.42
N MET A 180 -14.68 5.83 -24.46
CA MET A 180 -14.28 4.43 -24.50
C MET A 180 -15.32 3.58 -25.24
N PHE A 181 -15.01 2.30 -25.46
CA PHE A 181 -15.97 1.30 -25.98
C PHE A 181 -17.11 1.01 -25.00
N PHE A 182 -17.05 1.56 -23.81
CA PHE A 182 -18.09 1.49 -22.76
C PHE A 182 -18.21 2.87 -22.09
N ARG A 183 -19.32 3.05 -21.41
CA ARG A 183 -19.53 4.16 -20.47
C ARG A 183 -19.98 3.62 -19.12
N LEU A 184 -19.53 4.25 -18.06
CA LEU A 184 -20.01 4.01 -16.71
C LEU A 184 -21.14 5.01 -16.43
N VAL A 185 -22.23 4.50 -15.92
CA VAL A 185 -23.38 5.32 -15.55
C VAL A 185 -23.48 5.35 -14.04
N ASP A 186 -23.23 6.52 -13.42
CA ASP A 186 -23.38 6.71 -11.99
C ASP A 186 -24.87 6.81 -11.63
N THR A 187 -25.26 6.05 -10.63
CA THR A 187 -26.62 5.98 -10.17
C THR A 187 -26.76 6.49 -8.74
N ARG A 188 -27.93 6.98 -8.41
CA ARG A 188 -28.26 7.32 -7.04
C ARG A 188 -28.13 6.11 -6.11
N GLY A 189 -27.59 6.31 -4.90
CA GLY A 189 -27.46 5.25 -3.91
C GLY A 189 -28.78 4.74 -3.38
N PHE A 190 -28.85 3.44 -3.10
CA PHE A 190 -29.98 2.84 -2.38
C PHE A 190 -29.91 3.18 -0.90
N VAL A 191 -31.06 3.52 -0.32
CA VAL A 191 -31.17 3.89 1.10
C VAL A 191 -32.11 2.97 1.84
N TYR A 192 -33.30 2.71 1.26
CA TYR A 192 -34.39 2.00 1.92
C TYR A 192 -34.60 0.58 1.40
N TYR A 193 -34.09 0.24 0.23
CA TYR A 193 -34.27 -1.04 -0.46
C TYR A 193 -35.78 -1.42 -0.62
N ASN A 194 -36.58 -0.43 -0.90
CA ASN A 194 -38.03 -0.57 -1.04
C ASN A 194 -38.46 -0.75 -2.51
N ALA A 195 -39.75 -0.98 -2.72
CA ALA A 195 -40.36 -1.17 -4.04
C ALA A 195 -40.10 0.03 -5.00
N ASN A 196 -40.04 1.26 -4.48
CA ASN A 196 -39.78 2.44 -5.31
C ASN A 196 -38.34 2.44 -5.84
N GLU A 197 -37.37 2.04 -5.02
CA GLU A 197 -35.97 1.90 -5.44
C GLU A 197 -35.78 0.72 -6.40
N ALA A 198 -36.50 -0.38 -6.18
CA ALA A 198 -36.52 -1.51 -7.11
C ALA A 198 -37.11 -1.13 -8.48
N ALA A 199 -38.17 -0.37 -8.51
CA ALA A 199 -38.78 0.15 -9.75
C ALA A 199 -37.83 1.16 -10.45
N GLU A 200 -37.18 2.05 -9.71
CA GLU A 200 -36.15 2.95 -10.23
C GLU A 200 -35.00 2.17 -10.88
N PHE A 201 -34.52 1.14 -10.19
CA PHE A 201 -33.49 0.26 -10.71
C PHE A 201 -33.92 -0.41 -12.03
N GLU A 202 -35.14 -0.94 -12.11
CA GLU A 202 -35.68 -1.53 -13.31
C GLU A 202 -35.78 -0.50 -14.46
N ASP A 203 -36.26 0.70 -14.18
CA ASP A 203 -36.39 1.77 -15.16
C ASP A 203 -35.04 2.20 -15.72
N ILE A 204 -34.00 2.27 -14.89
CA ILE A 204 -32.63 2.53 -15.34
C ILE A 204 -32.12 1.35 -16.19
N LEU A 205 -32.31 0.11 -15.73
CA LEU A 205 -31.88 -1.09 -16.45
C LEU A 205 -32.50 -1.22 -17.83
N THR A 206 -33.78 -0.95 -17.91
CA THR A 206 -34.55 -1.05 -19.15
C THR A 206 -34.37 0.15 -20.06
N GLY A 207 -33.67 1.20 -19.59
CA GLY A 207 -33.40 2.42 -20.34
C GLY A 207 -34.57 3.40 -20.41
N LYS A 208 -35.56 3.28 -19.59
CA LYS A 208 -36.63 4.27 -19.46
C LYS A 208 -36.11 5.56 -18.83
N ILE A 209 -35.15 5.46 -17.91
CA ILE A 209 -34.39 6.59 -17.38
C ILE A 209 -33.01 6.60 -18.08
N GLN A 210 -32.66 7.71 -18.68
CA GLN A 210 -31.44 7.89 -19.46
C GLN A 210 -30.45 8.83 -18.75
N PRO A 211 -29.16 8.80 -19.09
CA PRO A 211 -28.21 9.81 -18.65
C PRO A 211 -28.71 11.22 -19.00
N GLY A 212 -28.67 12.12 -18.02
CA GLY A 212 -29.24 13.46 -18.08
C GLY A 212 -30.65 13.60 -17.50
N ASP A 213 -31.35 12.48 -17.30
CA ASP A 213 -32.66 12.52 -16.66
C ASP A 213 -32.52 12.67 -15.13
N GLU A 214 -33.43 13.45 -14.55
CA GLU A 214 -33.54 13.62 -13.12
C GLU A 214 -34.28 12.42 -12.48
N ILE A 215 -33.71 11.86 -11.44
CA ILE A 215 -34.32 10.78 -10.65
C ILE A 215 -35.16 11.38 -9.55
N VAL A 216 -36.50 11.40 -9.77
CA VAL A 216 -37.43 11.90 -8.77
C VAL A 216 -37.94 10.73 -7.93
N ARG A 217 -37.66 10.74 -6.63
CA ARG A 217 -38.23 9.80 -5.67
C ARG A 217 -39.42 10.43 -4.97
N PRO A 218 -40.55 9.76 -4.95
CA PRO A 218 -41.71 10.24 -4.19
C PRO A 218 -41.38 10.28 -2.70
N GLU A 219 -42.02 11.21 -1.99
CA GLU A 219 -41.88 11.28 -0.55
C GLU A 219 -42.33 9.97 0.12
N ARG A 220 -41.83 9.73 1.34
CA ARG A 220 -42.07 8.49 2.10
C ARG A 220 -43.56 8.20 2.23
N GLY A 221 -44.06 7.11 1.63
CA GLY A 221 -45.46 6.69 1.65
C GLY A 221 -46.27 7.05 0.41
N GLN A 222 -45.70 7.79 -0.54
CA GLN A 222 -46.37 7.99 -1.83
C GLN A 222 -45.87 6.95 -2.84
N ALA A 223 -46.83 6.32 -3.55
CA ALA A 223 -46.48 5.46 -4.67
C ALA A 223 -45.96 6.33 -5.85
N ARG A 224 -44.91 5.86 -6.51
CA ARG A 224 -44.42 6.51 -7.73
C ARG A 224 -45.55 6.52 -8.75
N GLY A 225 -45.99 7.71 -9.15
CA GLY A 225 -46.93 7.83 -10.25
C GLY A 225 -46.29 7.23 -11.50
N VAL A 226 -46.96 6.29 -12.14
CA VAL A 226 -46.53 5.67 -13.40
C VAL A 226 -46.51 6.76 -14.48
N GLN A 227 -45.48 7.57 -14.52
CA GLN A 227 -45.15 8.42 -15.67
C GLN A 227 -44.26 7.58 -16.62
N GLY A 228 -44.88 6.82 -17.45
CA GLY A 228 -44.11 6.11 -18.46
C GLY A 228 -45.04 5.36 -19.37
N THR A 229 -45.21 5.86 -20.57
CA THR A 229 -45.64 5.06 -21.71
C THR A 229 -44.74 3.82 -21.74
N HIS A 230 -45.36 2.63 -21.78
CA HIS A 230 -44.70 1.32 -21.95
C HIS A 230 -44.00 1.22 -23.34
N GLN A 231 -43.22 2.25 -23.70
CA GLN A 231 -42.50 2.24 -24.94
C GLN A 231 -41.28 1.34 -24.76
N ARG A 232 -41.22 0.27 -25.54
CA ARG A 232 -40.05 -0.63 -25.57
C ARG A 232 -38.83 0.20 -25.99
N THR A 233 -37.96 0.44 -25.02
CA THR A 233 -36.67 1.08 -25.30
C THR A 233 -35.80 0.18 -26.16
N GLU A 234 -35.08 0.79 -27.08
CA GLU A 234 -34.13 0.06 -27.94
C GLU A 234 -33.01 -0.58 -27.09
N PHE A 235 -32.46 -1.70 -27.54
CA PHE A 235 -31.42 -2.41 -26.79
C PHE A 235 -30.20 -1.53 -26.50
N ARG A 236 -29.81 -0.64 -27.44
CA ARG A 236 -28.72 0.33 -27.27
C ARG A 236 -28.93 1.35 -26.14
N GLN A 237 -30.18 1.55 -25.70
CA GLN A 237 -30.53 2.48 -24.63
C GLN A 237 -30.52 1.81 -23.26
N ARG A 238 -30.53 0.49 -23.19
CA ARG A 238 -30.56 -0.29 -21.94
C ARG A 238 -29.18 -0.40 -21.34
N MET A 239 -29.11 -0.71 -20.04
CA MET A 239 -27.84 -1.15 -19.45
C MET A 239 -27.47 -2.54 -19.97
N HIS A 240 -26.21 -2.72 -20.36
CA HIS A 240 -25.69 -3.97 -20.88
C HIS A 240 -25.02 -4.80 -19.77
N GLY A 241 -24.51 -4.14 -18.75
CA GLY A 241 -23.89 -4.75 -17.56
C GLY A 241 -24.11 -3.91 -16.32
N ILE A 242 -23.85 -4.50 -15.16
CA ILE A 242 -24.01 -3.86 -13.87
C ILE A 242 -22.80 -4.14 -13.01
N ILE A 243 -22.29 -3.09 -12.38
CA ILE A 243 -21.32 -3.18 -11.30
C ILE A 243 -22.04 -2.76 -10.02
N PHE A 244 -22.10 -3.66 -9.05
CA PHE A 244 -22.69 -3.37 -7.76
C PHE A 244 -21.60 -3.14 -6.73
N VAL A 245 -21.49 -1.90 -6.26
CA VAL A 245 -20.44 -1.45 -5.33
C VAL A 245 -20.93 -1.55 -3.90
N VAL A 246 -20.20 -2.28 -3.06
CA VAL A 246 -20.51 -2.49 -1.65
C VAL A 246 -19.31 -2.11 -0.80
N ASN A 247 -19.54 -1.36 0.26
CA ASN A 247 -18.48 -1.09 1.24
C ASN A 247 -18.27 -2.35 2.10
N ALA A 248 -17.06 -2.92 2.04
CA ALA A 248 -16.70 -4.14 2.79
C ALA A 248 -16.78 -3.97 4.31
N ASN A 249 -16.68 -2.74 4.82
CA ASN A 249 -16.84 -2.42 6.24
C ASN A 249 -18.28 -2.14 6.64
N ASN A 250 -19.25 -2.38 5.75
CA ASN A 250 -20.64 -2.17 6.06
C ASN A 250 -21.13 -3.26 7.04
N PRO A 251 -21.56 -2.91 8.26
CA PRO A 251 -22.00 -3.89 9.26
C PRO A 251 -23.20 -4.75 8.80
N ARG A 252 -23.98 -4.27 7.83
CA ARG A 252 -25.10 -5.04 7.25
C ARG A 252 -24.65 -6.24 6.42
N LEU A 253 -23.36 -6.33 6.06
CA LEU A 253 -22.78 -7.51 5.40
C LEU A 253 -22.69 -8.70 6.37
N GLU A 254 -22.40 -8.45 7.63
CA GLU A 254 -22.24 -9.50 8.66
C GLU A 254 -23.59 -10.11 9.08
N GLU A 255 -24.69 -9.37 8.93
CA GLU A 255 -26.02 -9.77 9.41
C GLU A 255 -26.88 -10.45 8.35
N ASP A 256 -26.36 -10.85 7.19
CA ASP A 256 -27.13 -11.36 6.03
C ASP A 256 -28.25 -10.39 5.53
N LEU A 257 -28.32 -9.21 6.15
CA LEU A 257 -29.31 -8.17 5.83
C LEU A 257 -29.15 -7.66 4.39
N LEU A 258 -27.91 -7.61 3.90
CA LEU A 258 -27.64 -7.18 2.52
C LEU A 258 -28.25 -8.17 1.53
N ARG A 259 -28.19 -9.46 1.82
CA ARG A 259 -28.78 -10.51 0.97
C ARG A 259 -30.28 -10.33 0.83
N HIS A 260 -30.96 -10.11 1.95
CA HIS A 260 -32.42 -9.90 1.97
C HIS A 260 -32.80 -8.62 1.22
N ASN A 261 -32.08 -7.55 1.44
CA ASN A 261 -32.34 -6.27 0.79
C ASN A 261 -32.09 -6.31 -0.73
N LEU A 262 -31.21 -7.20 -1.20
CA LEU A 262 -30.90 -7.34 -2.63
C LEU A 262 -31.80 -8.32 -3.37
N GLU A 263 -32.68 -9.07 -2.69
CA GLU A 263 -33.57 -10.03 -3.36
C GLU A 263 -34.43 -9.41 -4.47
N PRO A 264 -35.10 -8.26 -4.27
CA PRO A 264 -35.91 -7.64 -5.32
C PRO A 264 -35.07 -7.27 -6.56
N PHE A 265 -33.85 -6.81 -6.35
CA PHE A 265 -32.94 -6.44 -7.43
C PHE A 265 -32.42 -7.66 -8.18
N ARG A 266 -32.16 -8.75 -7.45
CA ARG A 266 -31.73 -10.03 -8.02
C ARG A 266 -32.80 -10.63 -8.95
N ASP A 267 -34.06 -10.54 -8.57
CA ASP A 267 -35.14 -11.08 -9.38
C ASP A 267 -35.30 -10.27 -10.67
N ILE A 268 -35.22 -8.95 -10.61
CA ILE A 268 -35.18 -8.08 -11.79
C ILE A 268 -33.99 -8.42 -12.72
N LEU A 269 -32.82 -8.71 -12.14
CA LEU A 269 -31.64 -9.09 -12.91
C LEU A 269 -31.81 -10.42 -13.61
N ARG A 270 -32.42 -11.40 -12.95
CA ARG A 270 -32.76 -12.71 -13.56
C ARG A 270 -33.71 -12.57 -14.72
N GLU A 271 -34.76 -11.78 -14.55
CA GLU A 271 -35.75 -11.53 -15.59
C GLU A 271 -35.17 -10.79 -16.79
N THR A 272 -34.26 -9.83 -16.54
CA THR A 272 -33.63 -9.03 -17.60
C THR A 272 -32.42 -9.69 -18.23
N GLY A 273 -31.94 -10.84 -17.71
CA GLY A 273 -30.78 -11.57 -18.23
C GLY A 273 -29.47 -10.80 -18.18
N LYS A 274 -29.30 -9.87 -17.21
CA LYS A 274 -28.11 -9.01 -17.10
C LYS A 274 -27.00 -9.68 -16.29
N VAL A 275 -25.76 -9.38 -16.67
CA VAL A 275 -24.58 -9.79 -15.93
C VAL A 275 -24.34 -8.82 -14.78
N LEU A 276 -24.19 -9.36 -13.57
CA LEU A 276 -23.86 -8.63 -12.35
C LEU A 276 -22.41 -8.88 -11.96
N ILE A 277 -21.66 -7.84 -11.78
CA ILE A 277 -20.31 -7.86 -11.19
C ILE A 277 -20.40 -7.24 -9.80
N LEU A 278 -20.02 -8.01 -8.77
CA LEU A 278 -19.91 -7.48 -7.41
C LEU A 278 -18.53 -6.89 -7.21
N PHE A 279 -18.47 -5.65 -6.74
CA PHE A 279 -17.25 -4.95 -6.40
C PHE A 279 -17.28 -4.51 -4.94
N PHE A 280 -16.28 -4.93 -4.17
CA PHE A 280 -16.15 -4.56 -2.76
C PHE A 280 -15.14 -3.44 -2.60
N THR A 281 -15.55 -2.33 -2.00
CA THR A 281 -14.67 -1.23 -1.63
C THR A 281 -14.22 -1.39 -0.19
N ILE A 282 -12.92 -1.24 0.07
CA ILE A 282 -12.37 -1.13 1.42
C ILE A 282 -11.93 0.32 1.58
N LEU A 283 -12.66 1.10 2.38
CA LEU A 283 -12.21 2.42 2.82
C LEU A 283 -11.20 2.20 3.94
N SER A 284 -9.92 2.12 3.58
CA SER A 284 -8.84 2.16 4.58
C SER A 284 -8.76 3.58 5.15
N MET A 285 -9.17 3.75 6.40
CA MET A 285 -9.02 5.00 7.17
C MET A 285 -7.56 5.26 7.59
N THR A 286 -6.58 4.52 7.07
CA THR A 286 -5.18 4.53 7.52
C THR A 286 -4.26 5.42 6.69
N LEU A 287 -4.75 6.37 5.91
CA LEU A 287 -3.90 7.29 5.13
C LEU A 287 -4.03 8.76 5.56
N LEU A 288 -4.25 9.03 6.83
CA LEU A 288 -4.16 10.39 7.39
C LEU A 288 -3.41 10.39 8.71
N SER A 289 -2.13 10.01 8.67
CA SER A 289 -1.12 10.46 9.63
C SER A 289 0.26 10.30 8.99
N VAL A 290 0.58 11.22 8.10
CA VAL A 290 1.97 11.59 7.84
C VAL A 290 2.04 13.06 8.22
N ASP A 291 2.46 13.27 9.49
CA ASP A 291 3.02 14.53 9.96
C ASP A 291 4.33 14.84 9.24
#